data_73a47af5b8c92b02c92b1e35bb1e5804
#
_entry.id   73a47af5b8c92b02c92b1e35bb1e5804
#
_cell.length_a   1.000
_cell.length_b   1.000
_cell.length_c   1.000
_cell.angle_alpha   90.00
_cell.angle_beta   90.00
_cell.angle_gamma   90.00
#
_symmetry.space_group_name_H-M   'P 1'
#
loop_
_entity.id
_entity.type
_entity.pdbx_description
1 polymer ?
#
loop_
_entity_poly.entity_id
_entity_poly.type
_entity_poly.pdbx_seq_one_letter_code
_entity_poly.pdbx_strand_id
1 'polypeptide(L)'
;PSIILGTTDKFIQILKLAQTNKLFFSTTGRNPELILQDELHLISGPLGSIAGLFEAAIDIICSKNNPIKIIGSTATIKNAGKQVLSLFDRDLMQFPPQGISFDDSCFAVEDKNESGRLYIGVSTMGNSPQLALAGIVASVFHHAQTIYKEVEEEGELKKQAETYTTLVSYFNSLKEL
;
A
#
# COMPACT_ATOMS: atom_id res chain seq x y z
N PRO A 1 -7.01 21.51 13.21
CA PRO A 1 -7.49 20.63 12.14
C PRO A 1 -8.06 19.34 12.71
N SER A 2 -9.08 18.77 12.05
CA SER A 2 -9.69 17.50 12.48
C SER A 2 -8.92 16.28 11.97
N ILE A 3 -8.18 16.43 10.89
CA ILE A 3 -7.36 15.40 10.26
C ILE A 3 -6.04 16.02 9.82
N ILE A 4 -4.94 15.32 10.08
CA ILE A 4 -3.59 15.69 9.62
C ILE A 4 -3.05 14.51 8.81
N LEU A 5 -2.64 14.76 7.58
CA LEU A 5 -2.06 13.77 6.68
C LEU A 5 -0.62 14.16 6.35
N GLY A 6 0.28 13.21 6.40
CA GLY A 6 1.68 13.43 6.06
C GLY A 6 2.48 12.13 6.01
N THR A 7 3.71 12.20 5.51
CA THR A 7 4.66 11.10 5.59
C THR A 7 5.34 11.08 6.96
N THR A 8 5.86 9.92 7.37
CA THR A 8 6.60 9.76 8.63
C THR A 8 7.73 10.79 8.78
N ASP A 9 8.47 11.04 7.70
CA ASP A 9 9.55 12.05 7.70
C ASP A 9 9.05 13.45 8.00
N LYS A 10 7.87 13.82 7.50
CA LYS A 10 7.26 15.12 7.77
C LYS A 10 6.83 15.25 9.21
N PHE A 11 6.27 14.19 9.79
CA PHE A 11 5.92 14.19 11.21
C PHE A 11 7.15 14.28 12.10
N ILE A 12 8.26 13.61 11.76
CA ILE A 12 9.53 13.73 12.48
C ILE A 12 10.04 15.19 12.43
N GLN A 13 9.96 15.85 11.28
CA GLN A 13 10.34 17.26 11.16
C GLN A 13 9.44 18.18 11.98
N ILE A 14 8.15 17.92 12.01
CA ILE A 14 7.16 18.67 12.79
C ILE A 14 7.51 18.64 14.28
N LEU A 15 7.92 17.51 14.83
CA LEU A 15 8.29 17.39 16.25
C LEU A 15 9.50 18.27 16.65
N LYS A 16 10.36 18.60 15.69
CA LYS A 16 11.53 19.48 15.92
C LYS A 16 11.17 20.98 16.00
N LEU A 17 9.99 21.34 15.56
CA LEU A 17 9.56 22.75 15.50
C LEU A 17 8.69 23.09 16.71
N ALA A 18 9.18 23.97 17.58
CA ALA A 18 8.45 24.41 18.78
C ALA A 18 7.05 24.98 18.48
N GLN A 19 6.86 25.55 17.29
CA GLN A 19 5.57 26.10 16.85
C GLN A 19 4.52 25.04 16.56
N THR A 20 4.92 23.82 16.23
CA THR A 20 4.03 22.69 15.90
C THR A 20 3.62 21.87 17.10
N ASN A 21 4.20 22.13 18.26
CA ASN A 21 3.71 21.60 19.53
C ASN A 21 2.21 21.89 19.75
N LYS A 22 1.69 22.96 19.17
CA LYS A 22 0.25 23.29 19.17
C LYS A 22 -0.62 22.28 18.42
N LEU A 23 -0.06 21.47 17.52
CA LEU A 23 -0.81 20.42 16.81
C LEU A 23 -1.06 19.20 17.70
N PHE A 24 -0.07 18.87 18.53
CA PHE A 24 -0.11 17.74 19.43
C PHE A 24 -0.44 18.11 20.87
N PHE A 25 -0.14 19.35 21.25
CA PHE A 25 -0.43 19.92 22.57
C PHE A 25 -1.48 21.02 22.42
N SER A 26 -2.72 20.62 22.26
CA SER A 26 -3.80 21.60 22.25
C SER A 26 -3.94 22.17 23.66
N THR A 27 -3.83 23.51 23.77
CA THR A 27 -4.22 24.25 24.98
C THR A 27 -5.72 24.06 25.29
N THR A 28 -6.50 23.54 24.33
CA THR A 28 -7.93 23.26 24.45
C THR A 28 -8.23 21.83 24.92
N GLY A 29 -7.19 21.04 25.25
CA GLY A 29 -7.37 19.69 25.86
C GLY A 29 -7.75 18.58 24.90
N ARG A 30 -7.75 18.81 23.59
CA ARG A 30 -8.01 17.76 22.59
C ARG A 30 -6.68 17.25 22.03
N ASN A 31 -6.28 16.07 22.47
CA ASN A 31 -5.16 15.34 21.88
C ASN A 31 -5.63 14.51 20.67
N PRO A 32 -4.73 14.09 19.78
CA PRO A 32 -5.04 13.06 18.78
C PRO A 32 -5.60 11.81 19.45
N GLU A 33 -6.67 11.27 18.91
CA GLU A 33 -7.36 10.08 19.46
C GLU A 33 -7.06 8.83 18.63
N LEU A 34 -6.62 9.03 17.39
CA LEU A 34 -6.40 7.96 16.42
C LEU A 34 -5.17 8.27 15.55
N ILE A 35 -4.33 7.27 15.37
CA ILE A 35 -3.26 7.22 14.36
C ILE A 35 -3.62 6.16 13.33
N LEU A 36 -3.61 6.53 12.05
CA LEU A 36 -3.69 5.61 10.92
C LEU A 36 -2.31 5.51 10.30
N GLN A 37 -1.70 4.34 10.39
CA GLN A 37 -0.38 4.04 9.83
C GLN A 37 -0.55 3.15 8.60
N ASP A 38 -0.33 3.72 7.42
CA ASP A 38 -0.39 2.97 6.18
C ASP A 38 0.97 2.33 5.86
N GLU A 39 0.94 1.23 5.10
CA GLU A 39 2.12 0.51 4.63
C GLU A 39 3.09 0.11 5.76
N LEU A 40 2.56 -0.38 6.88
CA LEU A 40 3.33 -0.72 8.08
C LEU A 40 4.49 -1.69 7.80
N HIS A 41 4.40 -2.55 6.77
CA HIS A 41 5.45 -3.49 6.39
C HIS A 41 6.74 -2.81 5.87
N LEU A 42 6.66 -1.55 5.43
CA LEU A 42 7.83 -0.78 5.00
C LEU A 42 8.67 -0.27 6.19
N ILE A 43 8.07 -0.22 7.38
CA ILE A 43 8.76 0.21 8.59
C ILE A 43 9.59 -0.96 9.15
N SER A 44 10.79 -1.13 8.60
CA SER A 44 11.71 -2.21 8.98
C SER A 44 13.17 -1.76 8.88
N GLY A 45 14.09 -2.50 9.48
CA GLY A 45 15.52 -2.21 9.46
C GLY A 45 15.86 -0.84 10.06
N PRO A 46 16.80 -0.07 9.46
CA PRO A 46 17.21 1.24 9.96
C PRO A 46 16.06 2.26 10.02
N LEU A 47 15.16 2.23 9.04
CA LEU A 47 13.96 3.06 9.06
C LEU A 47 13.04 2.68 10.22
N GLY A 48 12.93 1.39 10.52
CA GLY A 48 12.15 0.88 11.66
C GLY A 48 12.66 1.40 13.00
N SER A 49 13.98 1.51 13.19
CA SER A 49 14.57 2.07 14.42
C SER A 49 14.23 3.56 14.60
N ILE A 50 14.31 4.34 13.54
CA ILE A 50 13.96 5.78 13.58
C ILE A 50 12.46 5.95 13.77
N ALA A 51 11.65 5.16 13.05
CA ALA A 51 10.20 5.18 13.19
C ALA A 51 9.76 4.77 14.60
N GLY A 52 10.38 3.75 15.20
CA GLY A 52 10.09 3.32 16.56
C GLY A 52 10.34 4.42 17.61
N LEU A 53 11.44 5.17 17.47
CA LEU A 53 11.70 6.34 18.34
C LEU A 53 10.64 7.43 18.16
N PHE A 54 10.21 7.67 16.93
CA PHE A 54 9.17 8.62 16.60
C PHE A 54 7.82 8.18 17.20
N GLU A 55 7.43 6.93 17.00
CA GLU A 55 6.19 6.37 17.52
C GLU A 55 6.15 6.41 19.06
N ALA A 56 7.27 6.08 19.72
CA ALA A 56 7.38 6.23 21.16
C ALA A 56 7.19 7.68 21.62
N ALA A 57 7.79 8.64 20.90
CA ALA A 57 7.60 10.05 21.19
C ALA A 57 6.16 10.51 21.02
N ILE A 58 5.50 10.11 19.93
CA ILE A 58 4.09 10.39 19.67
C ILE A 58 3.21 9.76 20.75
N ASP A 59 3.46 8.51 21.10
CA ASP A 59 2.68 7.82 22.13
C ASP A 59 2.79 8.54 23.48
N ILE A 60 3.99 8.89 23.93
CA ILE A 60 4.21 9.64 25.18
C ILE A 60 3.47 11.00 25.15
N ILE A 61 3.53 11.69 24.00
CA ILE A 61 2.92 13.00 23.83
C ILE A 61 1.39 12.94 23.83
N CYS A 62 0.84 11.97 23.10
CA CYS A 62 -0.59 11.87 22.87
C CYS A 62 -1.33 11.11 23.97
N SER A 63 -0.66 10.18 24.65
CA SER A 63 -1.28 9.29 25.63
C SER A 63 -1.34 9.83 27.06
N LYS A 64 -1.21 11.14 27.27
CA LYS A 64 -1.21 11.74 28.63
C LYS A 64 -2.43 11.36 29.49
N ASN A 65 -3.59 11.24 28.86
CA ASN A 65 -4.83 10.94 29.58
C ASN A 65 -5.39 9.55 29.23
N ASN A 66 -5.29 9.16 27.97
CA ASN A 66 -5.73 7.86 27.45
C ASN A 66 -4.77 7.39 26.36
N PRO A 67 -4.50 6.09 26.26
CA PRO A 67 -3.67 5.56 25.19
C PRO A 67 -4.34 5.85 23.83
N ILE A 68 -3.58 6.38 22.89
CA ILE A 68 -4.06 6.66 21.53
C ILE A 68 -4.32 5.35 20.79
N LYS A 69 -5.40 5.28 20.03
CA LYS A 69 -5.69 4.12 19.19
C LYS A 69 -4.82 4.16 17.94
N ILE A 70 -4.17 3.03 17.63
CA ILE A 70 -3.34 2.88 16.41
C ILE A 70 -3.99 1.83 15.52
N ILE A 71 -4.20 2.15 14.25
CA ILE A 71 -4.65 1.22 13.22
C ILE A 71 -3.59 1.20 12.13
N GLY A 72 -2.94 0.05 11.95
CA GLY A 72 -1.98 -0.17 10.87
C GLY A 72 -2.63 -0.88 9.69
N SER A 73 -2.47 -0.36 8.47
CA SER A 73 -2.75 -1.10 7.25
C SER A 73 -1.45 -1.61 6.64
N THR A 74 -1.50 -2.77 6.05
CA THR A 74 -0.28 -3.41 5.53
C THR A 74 -0.58 -4.49 4.50
N ALA A 75 0.37 -4.75 3.60
CA ALA A 75 0.42 -6.02 2.89
C ALA A 75 0.71 -7.17 3.87
N THR A 76 0.75 -8.40 3.38
CA THR A 76 1.00 -9.58 4.19
C THR A 76 2.33 -9.47 4.96
N ILE A 77 2.27 -9.54 6.28
CA ILE A 77 3.43 -9.56 7.16
C ILE A 77 3.53 -10.93 7.86
N LYS A 78 4.69 -11.57 7.74
CA LYS A 78 4.91 -12.90 8.33
C LYS A 78 4.87 -12.92 9.88
N ASN A 79 5.32 -11.83 10.52
CA ASN A 79 5.44 -11.72 11.98
C ASN A 79 4.85 -10.38 12.48
N ALA A 80 3.61 -10.08 12.13
CA ALA A 80 2.95 -8.83 12.46
C ALA A 80 2.96 -8.53 13.98
N GLY A 81 2.66 -9.51 14.82
CA GLY A 81 2.65 -9.35 16.27
C GLY A 81 4.00 -8.91 16.83
N LYS A 82 5.10 -9.53 16.36
CA LYS A 82 6.44 -9.15 16.80
C LYS A 82 6.83 -7.75 16.33
N GLN A 83 6.45 -7.36 15.12
CA GLN A 83 6.71 -6.03 14.60
C GLN A 83 5.93 -4.97 15.35
N VAL A 84 4.64 -5.18 15.59
CA VAL A 84 3.78 -4.25 16.34
C VAL A 84 4.26 -4.09 17.78
N LEU A 85 4.60 -5.20 18.45
CA LEU A 85 5.17 -5.14 19.79
C LEU A 85 6.48 -4.34 19.83
N SER A 86 7.35 -4.53 18.82
CA SER A 86 8.64 -3.80 18.77
C SER A 86 8.49 -2.32 18.46
N LEU A 87 7.46 -1.92 17.69
CA LEU A 87 7.26 -0.53 17.29
C LEU A 87 6.44 0.26 18.32
N PHE A 88 5.41 -0.36 18.87
CA PHE A 88 4.38 0.33 19.66
C PHE A 88 4.30 -0.16 21.10
N ASP A 89 5.03 -1.21 21.47
CA ASP A 89 4.94 -1.86 22.79
C ASP A 89 3.49 -2.22 23.17
N ARG A 90 2.74 -2.77 22.21
CA ARG A 90 1.31 -3.10 22.34
C ARG A 90 0.98 -4.44 21.73
N ASP A 91 -0.08 -5.04 22.25
CA ASP A 91 -0.67 -6.23 21.66
C ASP A 91 -1.37 -5.91 20.33
N LEU A 92 -1.34 -6.86 19.41
CA LEU A 92 -1.97 -6.77 18.11
C LEU A 92 -3.31 -7.50 18.10
N MET A 93 -4.35 -6.81 17.63
CA MET A 93 -5.55 -7.44 17.11
C MET A 93 -5.48 -7.43 15.58
N GLN A 94 -5.27 -8.59 14.99
CA GLN A 94 -5.19 -8.71 13.53
C GLN A 94 -6.60 -8.81 12.93
N PHE A 95 -6.81 -8.03 11.86
CA PHE A 95 -8.03 -8.06 11.09
C PHE A 95 -7.69 -8.10 9.58
N PRO A 96 -8.30 -8.97 8.77
CA PRO A 96 -9.26 -10.01 9.19
C PRO A 96 -8.62 -11.10 10.05
N PRO A 97 -9.40 -11.78 10.91
CA PRO A 97 -8.93 -12.97 11.59
C PRO A 97 -8.59 -14.05 10.55
N GLN A 98 -7.73 -14.98 10.92
CA GLN A 98 -7.40 -16.10 10.04
C GLN A 98 -8.66 -16.92 9.73
N GLY A 99 -8.89 -17.17 8.42
CA GLY A 99 -9.92 -18.08 7.95
C GLY A 99 -9.58 -19.55 8.23
N ILE A 100 -10.56 -20.41 8.07
CA ILE A 100 -10.37 -21.88 8.17
C ILE A 100 -9.60 -22.40 6.94
N SER A 101 -9.81 -21.78 5.78
CA SER A 101 -9.16 -22.09 4.51
C SER A 101 -8.41 -20.86 3.98
N PHE A 102 -7.34 -21.07 3.19
CA PHE A 102 -6.55 -19.98 2.62
C PHE A 102 -7.28 -19.22 1.50
N ASP A 103 -8.26 -19.85 0.88
CA ASP A 103 -9.07 -19.33 -0.22
C ASP A 103 -10.37 -18.67 0.24
N ASP A 104 -10.63 -18.66 1.55
CA ASP A 104 -11.83 -18.07 2.15
C ASP A 104 -11.46 -17.09 3.25
N SER A 105 -11.95 -15.88 3.13
CA SER A 105 -11.81 -14.83 4.14
C SER A 105 -13.17 -14.23 4.47
N CYS A 106 -13.27 -13.48 5.58
CA CYS A 106 -14.53 -12.84 5.95
C CYS A 106 -15.02 -11.77 4.95
N PHE A 107 -14.21 -11.41 3.95
CA PHE A 107 -14.55 -10.40 2.93
C PHE A 107 -14.70 -10.94 1.53
N ALA A 108 -14.02 -12.03 1.21
CA ALA A 108 -13.92 -12.53 -0.15
C ALA A 108 -13.84 -14.05 -0.16
N VAL A 109 -14.55 -14.63 -1.08
CA VAL A 109 -14.51 -16.06 -1.41
C VAL A 109 -13.98 -16.17 -2.82
N GLU A 110 -13.09 -17.14 -3.08
CA GLU A 110 -12.60 -17.42 -4.42
C GLU A 110 -13.72 -17.94 -5.31
N ASP A 111 -14.03 -17.26 -6.41
CA ASP A 111 -14.92 -17.79 -7.44
C ASP A 111 -14.11 -18.54 -8.48
N LYS A 112 -14.18 -19.88 -8.42
CA LYS A 112 -13.46 -20.78 -9.34
C LYS A 112 -14.04 -20.82 -10.74
N ASN A 113 -15.22 -20.23 -10.97
CA ASN A 113 -15.85 -20.20 -12.29
C ASN A 113 -15.42 -18.97 -13.11
N GLU A 114 -14.87 -17.94 -12.45
CA GLU A 114 -14.35 -16.76 -13.11
C GLU A 114 -12.89 -16.93 -13.49
N SER A 115 -12.51 -16.35 -14.64
CA SER A 115 -11.11 -16.32 -15.07
C SER A 115 -10.29 -15.43 -14.17
N GLY A 116 -9.23 -15.97 -13.58
CA GLY A 116 -8.29 -15.24 -12.74
C GLY A 116 -7.30 -14.38 -13.55
N ARG A 117 -6.29 -13.86 -12.88
CA ARG A 117 -5.19 -13.12 -13.51
C ARG A 117 -4.23 -14.08 -14.22
N LEU A 118 -3.89 -13.77 -15.46
CA LEU A 118 -2.82 -14.45 -16.18
C LEU A 118 -1.49 -13.74 -15.91
N TYR A 119 -0.53 -14.47 -15.34
CA TYR A 119 0.83 -13.99 -15.11
C TYR A 119 1.75 -14.51 -16.20
N ILE A 120 2.35 -13.60 -16.98
CA ILE A 120 3.26 -13.95 -18.05
C ILE A 120 4.65 -13.46 -17.70
N GLY A 121 5.60 -14.38 -17.55
CA GLY A 121 7.01 -14.06 -17.35
C GLY A 121 7.73 -13.95 -18.70
N VAL A 122 8.40 -12.82 -18.95
CA VAL A 122 9.20 -12.62 -20.15
C VAL A 122 10.67 -12.47 -19.77
N SER A 123 11.51 -13.35 -20.34
CA SER A 123 12.95 -13.25 -20.17
C SER A 123 13.52 -12.22 -21.14
N THR A 124 14.35 -11.32 -20.62
CA THR A 124 15.01 -10.26 -21.40
C THR A 124 16.44 -10.59 -21.78
N MET A 125 16.82 -11.88 -21.76
CA MET A 125 18.21 -12.30 -22.06
C MET A 125 18.72 -11.68 -23.39
N GLY A 126 19.80 -10.92 -23.28
CA GLY A 126 20.42 -10.25 -24.42
C GLY A 126 19.84 -8.87 -24.82
N ASN A 127 18.76 -8.43 -24.18
CA ASN A 127 18.15 -7.11 -24.41
C ASN A 127 18.01 -6.33 -23.09
N SER A 128 17.92 -5.00 -23.20
CA SER A 128 17.59 -4.20 -22.03
C SER A 128 16.14 -4.45 -21.59
N PRO A 129 15.84 -4.48 -20.30
CA PRO A 129 14.47 -4.63 -19.81
C PRO A 129 13.51 -3.57 -20.37
N GLN A 130 13.97 -2.34 -20.57
CA GLN A 130 13.18 -1.24 -21.12
C GLN A 130 12.77 -1.50 -22.56
N LEU A 131 13.70 -2.00 -23.38
CA LEU A 131 13.42 -2.33 -24.78
C LEU A 131 12.43 -3.49 -24.88
N ALA A 132 12.60 -4.50 -24.05
CA ALA A 132 11.66 -5.62 -23.99
C ALA A 132 10.25 -5.17 -23.54
N LEU A 133 10.18 -4.30 -22.53
CA LEU A 133 8.91 -3.72 -22.07
C LEU A 133 8.23 -2.92 -23.19
N ALA A 134 8.97 -2.06 -23.89
CA ALA A 134 8.43 -1.29 -25.02
C ALA A 134 7.87 -2.20 -26.13
N GLY A 135 8.56 -3.30 -26.44
CA GLY A 135 8.08 -4.29 -27.40
C GLY A 135 6.80 -4.99 -26.95
N ILE A 136 6.70 -5.37 -25.67
CA ILE A 136 5.51 -6.01 -25.09
C ILE A 136 4.33 -5.03 -25.13
N VAL A 137 4.53 -3.79 -24.68
CA VAL A 137 3.51 -2.75 -24.69
C VAL A 137 2.99 -2.50 -26.09
N ALA A 138 3.90 -2.31 -27.06
CA ALA A 138 3.52 -2.10 -28.46
C ALA A 138 2.75 -3.29 -29.02
N SER A 139 3.16 -4.52 -28.74
CA SER A 139 2.49 -5.73 -29.19
C SER A 139 1.07 -5.85 -28.62
N VAL A 140 0.90 -5.63 -27.31
CA VAL A 140 -0.41 -5.72 -26.65
C VAL A 140 -1.38 -4.68 -27.22
N PHE A 141 -0.96 -3.42 -27.31
CA PHE A 141 -1.81 -2.36 -27.87
C PHE A 141 -2.13 -2.56 -29.34
N HIS A 142 -1.15 -2.95 -30.14
CA HIS A 142 -1.38 -3.22 -31.56
C HIS A 142 -2.43 -4.32 -31.74
N HIS A 143 -2.29 -5.42 -31.01
CA HIS A 143 -3.21 -6.55 -31.10
C HIS A 143 -4.61 -6.19 -30.61
N ALA A 144 -4.72 -5.49 -29.46
CA ALA A 144 -5.99 -5.01 -28.97
C ALA A 144 -6.70 -4.06 -29.95
N GLN A 145 -5.96 -3.13 -30.58
CA GLN A 145 -6.51 -2.22 -31.60
C GLN A 145 -6.94 -2.96 -32.86
N THR A 146 -6.21 -3.98 -33.27
CA THR A 146 -6.55 -4.79 -34.44
C THR A 146 -7.87 -5.52 -34.21
N ILE A 147 -8.00 -6.21 -33.09
CA ILE A 147 -9.24 -6.89 -32.71
C ILE A 147 -10.40 -5.89 -32.62
N TYR A 148 -10.18 -4.74 -31.96
CA TYR A 148 -11.24 -3.73 -31.80
C TYR A 148 -11.74 -3.15 -33.12
N LYS A 149 -10.87 -3.03 -34.15
CA LYS A 149 -11.23 -2.52 -35.48
C LYS A 149 -11.88 -3.57 -36.38
N GLU A 150 -11.43 -4.84 -36.27
CA GLU A 150 -11.89 -5.93 -37.11
C GLU A 150 -13.24 -6.52 -36.69
N VAL A 151 -13.63 -6.31 -35.42
CA VAL A 151 -14.90 -6.82 -34.89
C VAL A 151 -15.97 -5.74 -35.05
N GLU A 152 -16.83 -5.89 -36.07
CA GLU A 152 -17.92 -4.94 -36.37
C GLU A 152 -19.09 -5.04 -35.38
N GLU A 153 -19.34 -6.20 -34.78
CA GLU A 153 -20.42 -6.42 -33.84
C GLU A 153 -19.95 -6.28 -32.39
N GLU A 154 -20.82 -5.72 -31.52
CA GLU A 154 -20.62 -5.67 -30.07
C GLU A 154 -20.72 -7.08 -29.47
N GLY A 155 -19.64 -7.85 -29.59
CA GLY A 155 -19.54 -9.20 -29.08
C GLY A 155 -18.53 -9.35 -27.95
N GLU A 156 -18.40 -10.58 -27.45
CA GLU A 156 -17.47 -10.95 -26.39
C GLU A 156 -16.01 -10.56 -26.69
N LEU A 157 -15.58 -10.73 -27.95
CA LEU A 157 -14.22 -10.37 -28.40
C LEU A 157 -13.95 -8.86 -28.30
N LYS A 158 -14.94 -8.02 -28.58
CA LYS A 158 -14.80 -6.57 -28.47
C LYS A 158 -14.67 -6.15 -27.00
N LYS A 159 -15.48 -6.71 -26.12
CA LYS A 159 -15.35 -6.50 -24.67
C LYS A 159 -14.00 -6.95 -24.13
N GLN A 160 -13.49 -8.07 -24.60
CA GLN A 160 -12.14 -8.54 -24.23
C GLN A 160 -11.07 -7.57 -24.72
N ALA A 161 -11.15 -7.06 -25.95
CA ALA A 161 -10.21 -6.06 -26.46
C ALA A 161 -10.25 -4.75 -25.66
N GLU A 162 -11.42 -4.33 -25.21
CA GLU A 162 -11.58 -3.14 -24.35
C GLU A 162 -10.83 -3.24 -23.03
N THR A 163 -10.68 -4.42 -22.46
CA THR A 163 -9.90 -4.62 -21.21
C THR A 163 -8.43 -4.30 -21.36
N TYR A 164 -7.90 -4.33 -22.60
CA TYR A 164 -6.50 -4.03 -22.91
C TYR A 164 -6.28 -2.60 -23.44
N THR A 165 -7.27 -1.72 -23.36
CA THR A 165 -7.14 -0.30 -23.77
C THR A 165 -6.34 0.52 -22.76
N THR A 166 -6.23 0.06 -21.54
CA THR A 166 -5.47 0.70 -20.48
C THR A 166 -4.36 -0.22 -19.98
N LEU A 167 -3.13 0.28 -19.99
CA LEU A 167 -1.95 -0.43 -19.49
C LEU A 167 -1.30 0.38 -18.39
N VAL A 168 -1.00 -0.29 -17.28
CA VAL A 168 -0.24 0.31 -16.17
C VAL A 168 1.15 -0.31 -16.15
N SER A 169 2.16 0.52 -16.36
CA SER A 169 3.56 0.11 -16.31
C SER A 169 4.22 0.59 -15.03
N TYR A 170 5.01 -0.26 -14.40
CA TYR A 170 5.77 0.06 -13.20
C TYR A 170 7.26 0.16 -13.55
N PHE A 171 7.89 1.23 -13.08
CA PHE A 171 9.32 1.49 -13.27
C PHE A 171 10.01 1.62 -11.91
N ASN A 172 11.27 1.18 -11.83
CA ASN A 172 12.04 1.27 -10.58
C ASN A 172 12.50 2.70 -10.28
N SER A 173 12.59 3.53 -11.29
CA SER A 173 13.02 4.93 -11.14
C SER A 173 12.40 5.83 -12.21
N LEU A 174 12.35 7.14 -11.94
CA LEU A 174 11.92 8.15 -12.90
C LEU A 174 12.81 8.22 -14.15
N LYS A 175 14.04 7.69 -14.10
CA LYS A 175 14.94 7.67 -15.27
C LYS A 175 14.61 6.55 -16.27
N GLU A 176 13.80 5.59 -15.84
CA GLU A 176 13.38 4.47 -16.70
C GLU A 176 12.05 4.75 -17.40
N LEU A 177 11.36 5.82 -17.01
CA LEU A 177 10.15 6.31 -17.63
C LEU A 177 10.47 7.08 -18.91
#